data_a7cbc6931ba00e799dc364cb9992dd6f
#
_entry.id   a7cbc6931ba00e799dc364cb9992dd6f
#
_cell.length_a   1.000
_cell.length_b   1.000
_cell.length_c   1.000
_cell.angle_alpha   90.00
_cell.angle_beta   90.00
_cell.angle_gamma   90.00
#
_symmetry.space_group_name_H-M   'P 1'
#
loop_
_entity.id
_entity.type
_entity.pdbx_description
1 polymer ?
#
loop_
_entity_poly.entity_id
_entity_poly.type
_entity_poly.pdbx_seq_one_letter_code
_entity_poly.pdbx_strand_id
1 'polypeptide(L)'
;MLKRNDNYRSTRNCYIGGNNIKYIVVHYTGYYAPIKNYCLSQMNNDLNGSAHDFVDDNEWYNAIEHCHRAWAVGDDQGYGVYPNGIRNDNSLSIEMCCCNANLDVSEKTMKNTAEIVAYYMKVYNVPIGNVKRHYDASYKECPRDMTPYVKDGESRWGIFLSWVNAAYNGVAITNNTTNQPKEIDYKGEDQMFSSNWYINRYKDVAASKTYKDNPYKHYIDYGKKEGRQPLPPVPANYCEADYLELNPDIAAAVKKGTYTSGIHHYLMYGFAENRKINKKESDEELKARIKELENKINKVKDAVK
;
A
#
# COMPACT_ATOMS: atom_id res chain seq x y z
N MET A 1 14.93 -10.29 2.55
CA MET A 1 14.94 -8.80 2.55
C MET A 1 16.37 -8.31 2.62
N LEU A 2 16.73 -7.29 1.84
CA LEU A 2 18.03 -6.63 1.85
C LEU A 2 18.31 -5.95 3.21
N LYS A 3 19.60 -5.75 3.52
CA LYS A 3 20.02 -4.94 4.69
C LYS A 3 20.02 -3.46 4.30
N ARG A 4 19.36 -2.61 5.10
CA ARG A 4 19.34 -1.16 4.87
C ARG A 4 20.71 -0.53 5.16
N ASN A 5 21.12 0.33 4.24
CA ASN A 5 22.34 1.15 4.36
C ASN A 5 21.92 2.61 4.62
N ASP A 6 22.38 3.17 5.71
CA ASP A 6 22.06 4.53 6.18
C ASP A 6 23.23 5.52 5.98
N ASN A 7 24.30 5.12 5.33
CA ASN A 7 25.54 5.92 5.21
C ASN A 7 25.42 7.17 4.32
N TYR A 8 24.35 7.26 3.52
CA TYR A 8 24.13 8.36 2.56
C TYR A 8 22.91 9.21 2.90
N ARG A 9 22.53 9.26 4.17
CA ARG A 9 21.45 10.12 4.62
C ARG A 9 21.77 11.60 4.44
N SER A 10 20.77 12.34 4.02
CA SER A 10 20.83 13.78 3.80
C SER A 10 19.63 14.48 4.43
N THR A 11 19.80 15.74 4.75
CA THR A 11 18.72 16.67 5.11
C THR A 11 18.49 17.71 4.02
N ARG A 12 19.07 17.51 2.82
CA ARG A 12 18.84 18.35 1.66
C ARG A 12 17.63 17.84 0.87
N ASN A 13 16.97 18.75 0.16
CA ASN A 13 15.79 18.44 -0.65
C ASN A 13 14.65 17.78 0.16
N CYS A 14 14.51 18.18 1.42
CA CYS A 14 13.41 17.74 2.26
C CYS A 14 13.03 18.84 3.24
N TYR A 15 11.82 18.75 3.77
CA TYR A 15 11.44 19.54 4.94
C TYR A 15 11.71 18.73 6.20
N ILE A 16 12.40 19.33 7.16
CA ILE A 16 12.79 18.66 8.40
C ILE A 16 11.57 18.38 9.26
N GLY A 17 11.42 17.12 9.66
CA GLY A 17 10.32 16.67 10.52
C GLY A 17 8.94 16.72 9.86
N GLY A 18 7.93 16.39 10.65
CA GLY A 18 6.52 16.57 10.33
C GLY A 18 5.94 15.58 9.30
N ASN A 19 6.64 14.47 8.97
CA ASN A 19 6.07 13.42 8.14
C ASN A 19 5.16 12.51 9.00
N ASN A 20 3.88 12.51 8.72
CA ASN A 20 2.87 11.65 9.36
C ASN A 20 2.49 10.52 8.38
N ILE A 21 3.31 9.49 8.29
CA ILE A 21 3.22 8.43 7.29
C ILE A 21 1.88 7.70 7.36
N LYS A 22 1.06 7.87 6.34
CA LYS A 22 -0.21 7.18 6.10
C LYS A 22 -0.19 6.36 4.82
N TYR A 23 0.73 6.69 3.91
CA TYR A 23 0.89 6.05 2.61
C TYR A 23 2.34 5.62 2.40
N ILE A 24 2.53 4.55 1.63
CA ILE A 24 3.82 4.19 1.05
C ILE A 24 3.69 4.39 -0.45
N VAL A 25 4.52 5.25 -1.02
CA VAL A 25 4.47 5.59 -2.44
C VAL A 25 5.66 4.98 -3.16
N VAL A 26 5.37 4.19 -4.19
CA VAL A 26 6.36 3.52 -5.02
C VAL A 26 6.62 4.34 -6.27
N HIS A 27 7.90 4.51 -6.58
CA HIS A 27 8.42 5.26 -7.71
C HIS A 27 9.40 4.41 -8.53
N TYR A 28 9.87 4.95 -9.63
CA TYR A 28 11.06 4.50 -10.32
C TYR A 28 11.95 5.71 -10.63
N THR A 29 13.28 5.50 -10.65
CA THR A 29 14.22 6.62 -10.74
C THR A 29 14.18 7.40 -12.06
N GLY A 30 13.64 6.82 -13.13
CA GLY A 30 13.50 7.48 -14.42
C GLY A 30 14.82 7.78 -15.14
N TYR A 31 15.96 7.38 -14.59
CA TYR A 31 17.27 7.35 -15.25
C TYR A 31 18.11 6.20 -14.68
N TYR A 32 19.13 5.78 -15.41
CA TYR A 32 20.00 4.67 -15.02
C TYR A 32 21.31 5.19 -14.41
N ALA A 33 21.57 4.78 -13.19
CA ALA A 33 22.82 5.02 -12.47
C ALA A 33 23.03 3.96 -11.38
N PRO A 34 24.25 3.77 -10.88
CA PRO A 34 24.46 3.04 -9.63
C PRO A 34 23.67 3.66 -8.47
N ILE A 35 23.05 2.82 -7.64
CA ILE A 35 22.16 3.26 -6.55
C ILE A 35 22.78 4.34 -5.66
N LYS A 36 24.05 4.21 -5.34
CA LYS A 36 24.83 5.20 -4.57
C LYS A 36 24.77 6.61 -5.17
N ASN A 37 24.74 6.73 -6.51
CA ASN A 37 24.75 8.03 -7.18
C ASN A 37 23.46 8.81 -6.96
N TYR A 38 22.32 8.14 -6.83
CA TYR A 38 21.05 8.80 -6.49
C TYR A 38 21.15 9.47 -5.11
N CYS A 39 21.68 8.74 -4.12
CA CYS A 39 21.88 9.28 -2.78
C CYS A 39 22.89 10.45 -2.78
N LEU A 40 23.99 10.33 -3.51
CA LEU A 40 25.00 11.39 -3.63
C LEU A 40 24.44 12.63 -4.32
N SER A 41 23.69 12.49 -5.40
CA SER A 41 23.02 13.62 -6.08
C SER A 41 22.05 14.34 -5.14
N GLN A 42 21.33 13.59 -4.31
CA GLN A 42 20.46 14.15 -3.28
C GLN A 42 21.25 14.90 -2.19
N MET A 43 22.36 14.33 -1.72
CA MET A 43 23.26 14.97 -0.74
C MET A 43 23.91 16.23 -1.28
N ASN A 44 24.28 16.24 -2.56
CA ASN A 44 24.93 17.39 -3.22
C ASN A 44 23.93 18.48 -3.65
N ASN A 45 22.63 18.21 -3.55
CA ASN A 45 21.56 19.09 -4.03
C ASN A 45 21.54 19.27 -5.56
N ASP A 46 21.97 18.23 -6.29
CA ASP A 46 22.03 18.23 -7.76
C ASP A 46 20.66 18.00 -8.40
N LEU A 47 19.67 17.53 -7.61
CA LEU A 47 18.30 17.21 -8.03
C LEU A 47 17.29 18.13 -7.32
N ASN A 48 16.26 18.54 -8.05
CA ASN A 48 15.12 19.24 -7.46
C ASN A 48 14.06 18.25 -7.00
N GLY A 49 14.46 17.28 -6.18
CA GLY A 49 13.60 16.23 -5.67
C GLY A 49 14.37 15.28 -4.75
N SER A 50 13.67 14.42 -4.06
CA SER A 50 14.25 13.43 -3.17
C SER A 50 13.30 12.28 -2.93
N ALA A 51 13.84 11.15 -2.43
CA ALA A 51 13.05 10.05 -1.90
C ALA A 51 13.63 9.60 -0.54
N HIS A 52 12.84 8.87 0.23
CA HIS A 52 13.30 8.33 1.50
C HIS A 52 14.25 7.15 1.27
N ASP A 53 13.89 6.25 0.38
CA ASP A 53 14.65 5.03 0.12
C ASP A 53 14.87 4.80 -1.39
N PHE A 54 16.01 4.19 -1.70
CA PHE A 54 16.36 3.68 -3.01
C PHE A 54 16.64 2.19 -2.92
N VAL A 55 16.17 1.43 -3.90
CA VAL A 55 16.28 -0.03 -3.95
C VAL A 55 16.70 -0.49 -5.33
N ASP A 56 17.69 -1.38 -5.40
CA ASP A 56 18.05 -2.10 -6.60
C ASP A 56 18.08 -3.63 -6.39
N ASP A 57 18.74 -4.35 -7.29
CA ASP A 57 18.88 -5.80 -7.21
C ASP A 57 19.63 -6.29 -5.98
N ASN A 58 20.54 -5.48 -5.43
CA ASN A 58 21.51 -5.93 -4.44
C ASN A 58 21.57 -5.06 -3.19
N GLU A 59 21.07 -3.83 -3.26
CA GLU A 59 21.25 -2.82 -2.23
C GLU A 59 19.95 -2.09 -1.92
N TRP A 60 19.85 -1.62 -0.69
CA TRP A 60 18.81 -0.78 -0.18
C TRP A 60 19.41 0.36 0.65
N TYR A 61 19.23 1.58 0.18
CA TYR A 61 19.73 2.79 0.84
C TYR A 61 18.59 3.62 1.38
N ASN A 62 18.75 4.12 2.62
CA ASN A 62 17.90 5.19 3.14
C ASN A 62 18.64 6.52 2.97
N ALA A 63 18.07 7.42 2.17
CA ALA A 63 18.67 8.69 1.80
C ALA A 63 18.06 9.89 2.55
N ILE A 64 16.79 9.82 2.95
CA ILE A 64 16.13 10.79 3.84
C ILE A 64 15.50 10.03 5.01
N GLU A 65 15.70 10.51 6.23
CA GLU A 65 15.04 9.92 7.38
C GLU A 65 13.51 10.03 7.26
N HIS A 66 12.81 8.97 7.63
CA HIS A 66 11.36 8.85 7.40
C HIS A 66 10.52 9.87 8.19
N CYS A 67 11.07 10.46 9.25
CA CYS A 67 10.42 11.55 9.98
C CYS A 67 10.43 12.88 9.20
N HIS A 68 11.27 13.00 8.17
CA HIS A 68 11.34 14.17 7.30
C HIS A 68 10.40 14.00 6.09
N ARG A 69 10.08 15.09 5.43
CA ARG A 69 9.18 15.13 4.26
C ARG A 69 10.01 15.22 3.00
N ALA A 70 10.29 14.09 2.35
CA ALA A 70 10.98 14.06 1.07
C ALA A 70 10.17 14.80 -0.01
N TRP A 71 10.83 15.45 -0.96
CA TRP A 71 10.20 16.10 -2.10
C TRP A 71 9.96 15.10 -3.23
N ALA A 72 8.99 14.22 -3.04
CA ALA A 72 8.84 13.02 -3.85
C ALA A 72 7.55 12.96 -4.69
N VAL A 73 6.42 13.49 -4.19
CA VAL A 73 5.12 13.32 -4.87
C VAL A 73 4.68 14.50 -5.73
N GLY A 74 5.59 15.42 -6.01
CA GLY A 74 5.49 16.33 -7.15
C GLY A 74 4.56 17.51 -7.00
N ASP A 75 4.46 18.05 -5.81
CA ASP A 75 3.60 19.20 -5.50
C ASP A 75 3.87 20.40 -6.41
N ASP A 76 5.14 20.60 -6.83
CA ASP A 76 5.58 21.78 -7.58
C ASP A 76 5.85 21.51 -9.07
N GLN A 77 5.59 20.31 -9.56
CA GLN A 77 5.94 19.88 -10.92
C GLN A 77 4.86 20.15 -11.97
N GLY A 78 3.85 20.95 -11.64
CA GLY A 78 2.75 21.27 -12.56
C GLY A 78 1.72 20.14 -12.75
N TYR A 79 1.89 19.03 -12.09
CA TYR A 79 0.89 17.97 -12.04
C TYR A 79 -0.26 18.30 -11.08
N GLY A 80 -0.05 19.22 -10.15
CA GLY A 80 -0.97 20.07 -9.37
C GLY A 80 -2.25 19.48 -8.79
N VAL A 81 -2.47 18.20 -8.96
CA VAL A 81 -3.70 17.50 -8.56
C VAL A 81 -3.33 16.41 -7.57
N TYR A 82 -3.97 16.45 -6.40
CA TYR A 82 -3.82 15.40 -5.38
C TYR A 82 -5.14 14.65 -5.25
N PRO A 83 -5.49 13.77 -6.21
CA PRO A 83 -6.81 13.16 -6.28
C PRO A 83 -7.14 12.34 -5.03
N ASN A 84 -6.12 11.82 -4.36
CA ASN A 84 -6.26 10.95 -3.20
C ASN A 84 -5.69 11.58 -1.90
N GLY A 85 -5.33 12.86 -1.91
CA GLY A 85 -4.76 13.55 -0.75
C GLY A 85 -3.39 13.05 -0.30
N ILE A 86 -2.64 12.36 -1.18
CA ILE A 86 -1.29 11.84 -0.93
C ILE A 86 -0.30 12.98 -1.13
N ARG A 87 0.52 13.28 -0.12
CA ARG A 87 1.44 14.41 -0.09
C ARG A 87 2.78 14.02 0.53
N ASN A 88 3.77 14.92 0.42
CA ASN A 88 5.09 14.72 1.03
C ASN A 88 5.04 14.64 2.56
N ASP A 89 4.05 15.21 3.22
CA ASP A 89 3.91 15.23 4.67
C ASP A 89 3.14 14.04 5.24
N ASN A 90 2.65 13.14 4.40
CA ASN A 90 1.91 11.96 4.83
C ASN A 90 2.32 10.67 4.10
N SER A 91 3.46 10.68 3.41
CA SER A 91 3.92 9.52 2.65
C SER A 91 5.39 9.18 2.89
N LEU A 92 5.69 7.89 2.74
CA LEU A 92 7.03 7.36 2.63
C LEU A 92 7.26 6.95 1.18
N SER A 93 8.25 7.55 0.52
CA SER A 93 8.54 7.35 -0.90
C SER A 93 9.73 6.42 -1.11
N ILE A 94 9.56 5.40 -1.94
CA ILE A 94 10.57 4.38 -2.26
C ILE A 94 10.78 4.35 -3.76
N GLU A 95 12.02 4.57 -4.18
CA GLU A 95 12.45 4.53 -5.57
C GLU A 95 12.99 3.16 -5.95
N MET A 96 12.41 2.55 -6.97
CA MET A 96 13.00 1.41 -7.66
C MET A 96 14.02 1.91 -8.67
N CYS A 97 15.27 1.50 -8.54
CA CYS A 97 16.34 1.94 -9.44
C CYS A 97 16.22 1.25 -10.79
N CYS A 98 16.37 2.03 -11.89
CA CYS A 98 16.45 1.48 -13.22
C CYS A 98 17.71 0.62 -13.38
N CYS A 99 17.59 -0.53 -14.03
CA CYS A 99 18.68 -1.51 -14.18
C CYS A 99 19.47 -1.36 -15.49
N ASN A 100 19.01 -0.53 -16.43
CA ASN A 100 19.62 -0.33 -17.74
C ASN A 100 19.25 1.02 -18.37
N ALA A 101 19.84 1.32 -19.53
CA ALA A 101 19.60 2.56 -20.27
C ALA A 101 18.20 2.67 -20.88
N ASN A 102 17.43 1.58 -20.99
CA ASN A 102 16.04 1.61 -21.41
C ASN A 102 15.10 2.03 -20.28
N LEU A 103 15.65 2.25 -19.10
CA LEU A 103 14.93 2.64 -17.88
C LEU A 103 14.01 1.53 -17.36
N ASP A 104 14.36 0.26 -17.63
CA ASP A 104 13.63 -0.87 -17.08
C ASP A 104 13.94 -1.03 -15.59
N VAL A 105 12.96 -1.51 -14.84
CA VAL A 105 13.14 -1.97 -13.47
C VAL A 105 13.15 -3.50 -13.49
N SER A 106 14.19 -4.10 -12.94
CA SER A 106 14.30 -5.56 -12.91
C SER A 106 13.23 -6.18 -12.00
N GLU A 107 12.82 -7.39 -12.31
CA GLU A 107 11.91 -8.16 -11.44
C GLU A 107 12.51 -8.36 -10.03
N LYS A 108 13.83 -8.51 -9.93
CA LYS A 108 14.52 -8.65 -8.64
C LYS A 108 14.43 -7.37 -7.80
N THR A 109 14.65 -6.20 -8.39
CA THR A 109 14.43 -4.90 -7.74
C THR A 109 12.98 -4.75 -7.29
N MET A 110 12.02 -5.11 -8.13
CA MET A 110 10.60 -5.07 -7.78
C MET A 110 10.28 -5.96 -6.58
N LYS A 111 10.80 -7.20 -6.54
CA LYS A 111 10.61 -8.14 -5.42
C LYS A 111 11.27 -7.65 -4.13
N ASN A 112 12.51 -7.14 -4.21
CA ASN A 112 13.18 -6.51 -3.08
C ASN A 112 12.37 -5.34 -2.52
N THR A 113 11.84 -4.49 -3.41
CA THR A 113 11.00 -3.36 -3.03
C THR A 113 9.70 -3.83 -2.38
N ALA A 114 9.07 -4.89 -2.89
CA ALA A 114 7.86 -5.45 -2.30
C ALA A 114 8.09 -5.97 -0.86
N GLU A 115 9.24 -6.61 -0.60
CA GLU A 115 9.63 -7.02 0.76
C GLU A 115 9.84 -5.81 1.69
N ILE A 116 10.46 -4.74 1.20
CA ILE A 116 10.72 -3.52 1.97
C ILE A 116 9.42 -2.77 2.24
N VAL A 117 8.52 -2.67 1.25
CA VAL A 117 7.17 -2.11 1.42
C VAL A 117 6.41 -2.89 2.49
N ALA A 118 6.41 -4.22 2.42
CA ALA A 118 5.76 -5.07 3.41
C ALA A 118 6.34 -4.89 4.83
N TYR A 119 7.65 -4.70 4.94
CA TYR A 119 8.30 -4.35 6.19
C TYR A 119 7.81 -3.01 6.73
N TYR A 120 7.77 -1.96 5.90
CA TYR A 120 7.32 -0.64 6.32
C TYR A 120 5.81 -0.58 6.60
N MET A 121 4.99 -1.36 5.92
CA MET A 121 3.58 -1.54 6.28
C MET A 121 3.42 -1.96 7.74
N LYS A 122 4.27 -2.89 8.22
CA LYS A 122 4.28 -3.33 9.62
C LYS A 122 4.82 -2.25 10.56
N VAL A 123 5.91 -1.59 10.18
CA VAL A 123 6.57 -0.56 11.03
C VAL A 123 5.67 0.65 11.25
N TYR A 124 4.97 1.10 10.19
CA TYR A 124 4.15 2.32 10.22
C TYR A 124 2.65 2.05 10.30
N ASN A 125 2.25 0.77 10.41
CA ASN A 125 0.85 0.36 10.42
C ASN A 125 0.08 0.89 9.19
N VAL A 126 0.70 0.82 8.01
CA VAL A 126 0.11 1.24 6.75
C VAL A 126 -0.60 0.06 6.12
N PRO A 127 -1.93 0.13 5.87
CA PRO A 127 -2.66 -0.95 5.21
C PRO A 127 -2.26 -1.05 3.73
N ILE A 128 -2.40 -2.24 3.13
CA ILE A 128 -2.04 -2.47 1.72
C ILE A 128 -2.79 -1.54 0.75
N GLY A 129 -4.02 -1.17 1.07
CA GLY A 129 -4.79 -0.19 0.30
C GLY A 129 -4.16 1.21 0.25
N ASN A 130 -3.19 1.51 1.13
CA ASN A 130 -2.43 2.75 1.18
C ASN A 130 -1.01 2.60 0.61
N VAL A 131 -0.67 1.46 0.04
CA VAL A 131 0.48 1.32 -0.87
C VAL A 131 0.05 1.85 -2.23
N LYS A 132 0.73 2.88 -2.72
CA LYS A 132 0.32 3.66 -3.89
C LYS A 132 1.49 3.87 -4.84
N ARG A 133 1.19 4.19 -6.08
CA ARG A 133 2.14 4.68 -7.08
C ARG A 133 2.23 6.20 -6.99
N HIS A 134 3.29 6.80 -7.48
CA HIS A 134 3.30 8.24 -7.73
C HIS A 134 2.16 8.67 -8.65
N TYR A 135 1.80 7.81 -9.63
CA TYR A 135 0.61 8.00 -10.46
C TYR A 135 -0.67 8.24 -9.64
N ASP A 136 -0.87 7.47 -8.58
CA ASP A 136 -2.06 7.58 -7.73
C ASP A 136 -2.06 8.88 -6.90
N ALA A 137 -0.89 9.50 -6.69
CA ALA A 137 -0.75 10.77 -5.98
C ALA A 137 -0.99 12.00 -6.87
N SER A 138 -0.50 12.00 -8.13
CA SER A 138 -0.50 13.20 -8.98
C SER A 138 -0.69 12.94 -10.47
N TYR A 139 -1.08 11.74 -10.88
CA TYR A 139 -1.18 11.29 -12.28
C TYR A 139 0.14 11.28 -13.07
N LYS A 140 1.29 11.43 -12.39
CA LYS A 140 2.59 11.30 -13.03
C LYS A 140 2.78 9.87 -13.54
N GLU A 141 3.39 9.70 -14.73
CA GLU A 141 3.77 8.38 -15.27
C GLU A 141 4.91 7.75 -14.46
N CYS A 142 4.59 7.33 -13.24
CA CYS A 142 5.58 6.79 -12.29
C CYS A 142 4.93 5.81 -11.30
N PRO A 143 5.45 4.60 -11.13
CA PRO A 143 6.47 3.95 -11.97
C PRO A 143 5.95 3.69 -13.40
N ARG A 144 6.74 4.02 -14.42
CA ARG A 144 6.29 4.00 -15.83
C ARG A 144 5.59 2.70 -16.21
N ASP A 145 6.21 1.57 -15.92
CA ASP A 145 5.74 0.25 -16.33
C ASP A 145 4.55 -0.28 -15.51
N MET A 146 4.08 0.48 -14.52
CA MET A 146 2.98 0.10 -13.62
C MET A 146 1.84 1.12 -13.64
N THR A 147 1.75 1.96 -14.67
CA THR A 147 0.69 2.98 -14.80
C THR A 147 -0.30 2.59 -15.90
N PRO A 148 -1.52 3.15 -15.89
CA PRO A 148 -2.51 2.92 -16.95
C PRO A 148 -2.08 3.45 -18.32
N TYR A 149 -1.00 4.24 -18.40
CA TYR A 149 -0.49 4.79 -19.66
C TYR A 149 0.23 3.78 -20.53
N VAL A 150 0.63 2.64 -19.96
CA VAL A 150 1.31 1.57 -20.69
C VAL A 150 0.46 0.30 -20.74
N LYS A 151 0.61 -0.47 -21.80
CA LYS A 151 -0.03 -1.78 -21.91
C LYS A 151 0.38 -2.65 -20.72
N ASP A 152 -0.59 -3.33 -20.12
CA ASP A 152 -0.42 -4.24 -18.97
C ASP A 152 0.10 -3.56 -17.68
N GLY A 153 0.19 -2.22 -17.61
CA GLY A 153 0.70 -1.50 -16.44
C GLY A 153 -0.11 -1.75 -15.17
N GLU A 154 -1.43 -1.76 -15.27
CA GLU A 154 -2.31 -2.09 -14.13
C GLU A 154 -2.13 -3.55 -13.67
N SER A 155 -1.93 -4.47 -14.61
CA SER A 155 -1.64 -5.87 -14.29
C SER A 155 -0.31 -6.02 -13.56
N ARG A 156 0.74 -5.31 -14.01
CA ARG A 156 2.06 -5.28 -13.33
C ARG A 156 1.97 -4.68 -11.93
N TRP A 157 1.18 -3.64 -11.74
CA TRP A 157 0.92 -3.09 -10.42
C TRP A 157 0.21 -4.10 -9.52
N GLY A 158 -0.79 -4.81 -10.04
CA GLY A 158 -1.47 -5.89 -9.33
C GLY A 158 -0.52 -7.02 -8.91
N ILE A 159 0.41 -7.42 -9.79
CA ILE A 159 1.46 -8.41 -9.49
C ILE A 159 2.37 -7.88 -8.36
N PHE A 160 2.83 -6.64 -8.46
CA PHE A 160 3.65 -6.03 -7.41
C PHE A 160 2.94 -6.04 -6.05
N LEU A 161 1.67 -5.63 -5.99
CA LEU A 161 0.87 -5.69 -4.75
C LEU A 161 0.69 -7.12 -4.23
N SER A 162 0.60 -8.11 -5.12
CA SER A 162 0.55 -9.52 -4.69
C SER A 162 1.84 -9.97 -4.01
N TRP A 163 3.00 -9.51 -4.48
CA TRP A 163 4.29 -9.75 -3.84
C TRP A 163 4.41 -9.03 -2.49
N VAL A 164 3.94 -7.77 -2.40
CA VAL A 164 3.87 -7.04 -1.12
C VAL A 164 3.04 -7.82 -0.12
N ASN A 165 1.87 -8.30 -0.52
CA ASN A 165 0.98 -9.07 0.35
C ASN A 165 1.60 -10.41 0.76
N ALA A 166 2.26 -11.12 -0.15
CA ALA A 166 2.99 -12.35 0.16
C ALA A 166 4.08 -12.10 1.22
N ALA A 167 4.92 -11.09 1.01
CA ALA A 167 5.98 -10.70 1.95
C ALA A 167 5.41 -10.24 3.31
N TYR A 168 4.31 -9.50 3.31
CA TYR A 168 3.63 -9.07 4.54
C TYR A 168 3.17 -10.27 5.38
N ASN A 169 2.68 -11.32 4.73
CA ASN A 169 2.23 -12.56 5.36
C ASN A 169 3.36 -13.59 5.60
N GLY A 170 4.62 -13.23 5.35
CA GLY A 170 5.77 -14.12 5.56
C GLY A 170 5.88 -15.24 4.53
N VAL A 171 5.22 -15.12 3.39
CA VAL A 171 5.32 -16.06 2.27
C VAL A 171 6.47 -15.62 1.36
N ALA A 172 7.36 -16.54 1.02
CA ALA A 172 8.47 -16.26 0.11
C ALA A 172 7.95 -15.87 -1.28
N ILE A 173 8.48 -14.76 -1.84
CA ILE A 173 8.21 -14.37 -3.20
C ILE A 173 9.05 -15.26 -4.13
N THR A 174 8.45 -16.31 -4.70
CA THR A 174 9.12 -17.23 -5.62
C THR A 174 8.87 -16.82 -7.08
N ASN A 175 9.72 -17.31 -8.02
CA ASN A 175 9.51 -17.07 -9.46
C ASN A 175 8.23 -17.75 -10.00
N ASN A 176 7.65 -18.68 -9.25
CA ASN A 176 6.34 -19.28 -9.52
C ASN A 176 5.17 -18.44 -9.01
N THR A 177 5.43 -17.31 -8.33
CA THR A 177 4.46 -16.22 -8.19
C THR A 177 4.32 -15.36 -9.46
N THR A 178 4.77 -15.83 -10.62
CA THR A 178 4.14 -15.59 -11.90
C THR A 178 2.82 -16.37 -11.97
N ASN A 179 2.01 -16.26 -10.97
CA ASN A 179 0.62 -16.13 -11.21
C ASN A 179 0.49 -14.73 -11.84
N GLN A 180 0.88 -14.59 -13.13
CA GLN A 180 -0.16 -14.11 -14.05
C GLN A 180 -1.45 -14.51 -13.35
N PRO A 181 -2.39 -13.59 -12.97
CA PRO A 181 -3.71 -14.09 -12.70
C PRO A 181 -3.86 -15.09 -13.84
N LYS A 182 -3.83 -16.44 -13.56
CA LYS A 182 -4.31 -17.38 -14.53
C LYS A 182 -5.46 -16.64 -15.09
N GLU A 183 -5.53 -16.50 -16.43
CA GLU A 183 -6.78 -16.11 -17.04
C GLU A 183 -7.79 -16.96 -16.28
N ILE A 184 -8.20 -16.39 -15.13
CA ILE A 184 -9.09 -17.07 -14.20
C ILE A 184 -10.31 -17.00 -15.06
N ASP A 185 -10.70 -18.14 -15.60
CA ASP A 185 -11.97 -18.34 -16.26
C ASP A 185 -13.00 -17.81 -15.26
N TYR A 186 -13.29 -16.49 -15.41
CA TYR A 186 -14.09 -15.68 -14.51
C TYR A 186 -15.51 -16.21 -14.51
N LYS A 187 -15.69 -17.39 -13.97
CA LYS A 187 -16.97 -17.90 -13.48
C LYS A 187 -17.28 -17.18 -12.17
N GLY A 188 -17.46 -15.89 -12.30
CA GLY A 188 -18.42 -15.13 -11.50
C GLY A 188 -18.02 -14.69 -10.10
N GLU A 189 -16.83 -14.99 -9.47
CA GLU A 189 -16.58 -14.60 -8.08
C GLU A 189 -15.15 -14.06 -7.79
N ASP A 190 -14.27 -13.98 -8.75
CA ASP A 190 -12.85 -13.67 -8.54
C ASP A 190 -12.44 -12.21 -8.73
N GLN A 191 -13.32 -11.32 -9.08
CA GLN A 191 -13.17 -9.91 -8.73
C GLN A 191 -13.67 -9.74 -7.29
N MET A 192 -12.99 -8.93 -6.48
CA MET A 192 -13.45 -8.57 -5.14
C MET A 192 -14.86 -7.94 -5.26
N PHE A 193 -15.86 -8.78 -5.27
CA PHE A 193 -17.27 -8.43 -5.40
C PHE A 193 -18.08 -9.21 -4.39
N SER A 194 -18.68 -8.53 -3.43
CA SER A 194 -19.56 -9.15 -2.44
C SER A 194 -20.99 -9.13 -2.92
N SER A 195 -21.49 -10.25 -3.44
CA SER A 195 -22.88 -10.41 -3.91
C SER A 195 -23.90 -10.04 -2.82
N ASN A 196 -23.68 -10.54 -1.61
CA ASN A 196 -24.58 -10.29 -0.47
C ASN A 196 -24.63 -8.80 -0.11
N TRP A 197 -23.45 -8.15 -0.05
CA TRP A 197 -23.40 -6.72 0.24
C TRP A 197 -24.03 -5.90 -0.88
N TYR A 198 -23.75 -6.22 -2.13
CA TYR A 198 -24.24 -5.51 -3.29
C TYR A 198 -25.78 -5.54 -3.38
N ILE A 199 -26.39 -6.71 -3.22
CA ILE A 199 -27.85 -6.86 -3.18
C ILE A 199 -28.45 -6.13 -1.98
N ASN A 200 -27.82 -6.20 -0.83
CA ASN A 200 -28.31 -5.50 0.36
C ASN A 200 -28.21 -3.98 0.21
N ARG A 201 -27.21 -3.49 -0.48
CA ARG A 201 -26.97 -2.06 -0.73
C ARG A 201 -27.87 -1.50 -1.84
N TYR A 202 -28.05 -2.24 -2.93
CA TYR A 202 -28.76 -1.79 -4.12
C TYR A 202 -30.08 -2.55 -4.29
N LYS A 203 -31.14 -1.98 -3.70
CA LYS A 203 -32.46 -2.63 -3.64
C LYS A 203 -33.13 -2.79 -5.01
N ASP A 204 -32.80 -1.93 -5.98
CA ASP A 204 -33.22 -2.05 -7.38
C ASP A 204 -32.69 -3.33 -8.03
N VAL A 205 -31.42 -3.70 -7.71
CA VAL A 205 -30.82 -4.95 -8.19
C VAL A 205 -31.49 -6.15 -7.51
N ALA A 206 -31.73 -6.07 -6.20
CA ALA A 206 -32.42 -7.11 -5.45
C ALA A 206 -33.87 -7.37 -5.96
N ALA A 207 -34.55 -6.33 -6.43
CA ALA A 207 -35.89 -6.41 -7.01
C ALA A 207 -35.89 -6.84 -8.48
N SER A 208 -34.75 -6.84 -9.15
CA SER A 208 -34.64 -7.17 -10.57
C SER A 208 -34.85 -8.65 -10.83
N LYS A 209 -35.76 -9.00 -11.75
CA LYS A 209 -35.95 -10.39 -12.20
C LYS A 209 -34.73 -10.96 -12.93
N THR A 210 -33.91 -10.09 -13.52
CA THR A 210 -32.77 -10.47 -14.34
C THR A 210 -31.47 -10.57 -13.51
N TYR A 211 -31.31 -9.71 -12.51
CA TYR A 211 -30.02 -9.53 -11.83
C TYR A 211 -30.00 -9.97 -10.36
N LYS A 212 -31.17 -10.23 -9.73
CA LYS A 212 -31.20 -10.65 -8.31
C LYS A 212 -30.38 -11.90 -8.02
N ASP A 213 -30.38 -12.85 -8.98
CA ASP A 213 -29.69 -14.13 -8.84
C ASP A 213 -28.25 -14.07 -9.37
N ASN A 214 -27.87 -12.98 -10.08
CA ASN A 214 -26.52 -12.71 -10.54
C ASN A 214 -26.20 -11.20 -10.43
N PRO A 215 -25.99 -10.68 -9.23
CA PRO A 215 -25.72 -9.26 -9.01
C PRO A 215 -24.38 -8.80 -9.58
N TYR A 216 -23.41 -9.71 -9.74
CA TYR A 216 -22.16 -9.41 -10.42
C TYR A 216 -22.38 -9.05 -11.90
N LYS A 217 -23.28 -9.76 -12.58
CA LYS A 217 -23.63 -9.40 -13.96
C LYS A 217 -24.20 -7.98 -14.05
N HIS A 218 -25.06 -7.58 -13.10
CA HIS A 218 -25.54 -6.20 -13.03
C HIS A 218 -24.36 -5.21 -12.86
N TYR A 219 -23.44 -5.52 -11.95
CA TYR A 219 -22.28 -4.66 -11.71
C TYR A 219 -21.44 -4.45 -12.98
N ILE A 220 -21.21 -5.51 -13.76
CA ILE A 220 -20.47 -5.43 -15.04
C ILE A 220 -21.25 -4.66 -16.11
N ASP A 221 -22.54 -4.98 -16.25
CA ASP A 221 -23.37 -4.40 -17.32
C ASP A 221 -23.63 -2.89 -17.08
N TYR A 222 -23.85 -2.49 -15.83
CA TYR A 222 -24.31 -1.14 -15.45
C TYR A 222 -23.57 -0.56 -14.24
N GLY A 223 -23.47 -1.28 -13.14
CA GLY A 223 -23.06 -0.77 -11.84
C GLY A 223 -21.69 -0.11 -11.87
N LYS A 224 -20.75 -0.66 -12.61
CA LYS A 224 -19.40 -0.10 -12.79
C LYS A 224 -19.46 1.29 -13.47
N LYS A 225 -20.28 1.46 -14.47
CA LYS A 225 -20.48 2.74 -15.17
C LYS A 225 -21.26 3.75 -14.32
N GLU A 226 -22.11 3.26 -13.44
CA GLU A 226 -22.90 4.06 -12.49
C GLU A 226 -22.11 4.42 -11.23
N GLY A 227 -20.84 4.00 -11.12
CA GLY A 227 -20.01 4.24 -9.94
C GLY A 227 -20.45 3.49 -8.69
N ARG A 228 -21.24 2.40 -8.84
CA ARG A 228 -21.65 1.57 -7.70
C ARG A 228 -20.46 0.82 -7.13
N GLN A 229 -20.41 0.74 -5.81
CA GLN A 229 -19.32 0.04 -5.12
C GLN A 229 -19.59 -1.48 -5.12
N PRO A 230 -18.59 -2.31 -5.45
CA PRO A 230 -18.71 -3.77 -5.48
C PRO A 230 -18.57 -4.43 -4.11
N LEU A 231 -18.03 -3.70 -3.12
CA LEU A 231 -17.64 -4.19 -1.80
C LEU A 231 -18.13 -3.26 -0.69
N PRO A 232 -18.29 -3.77 0.54
CA PRO A 232 -18.53 -2.93 1.71
C PRO A 232 -17.32 -2.01 1.98
N PRO A 233 -17.54 -0.86 2.64
CA PRO A 233 -16.45 -0.01 3.08
C PRO A 233 -15.61 -0.74 4.15
N VAL A 234 -14.31 -0.54 4.12
CA VAL A 234 -13.44 -0.98 5.21
C VAL A 234 -13.57 0.02 6.36
N PRO A 235 -13.95 -0.43 7.57
CA PRO A 235 -14.01 0.46 8.72
C PRO A 235 -12.62 1.03 9.05
N ALA A 236 -12.57 2.30 9.47
CA ALA A 236 -11.31 2.98 9.81
C ALA A 236 -10.52 2.30 10.94
N ASN A 237 -11.21 1.55 11.79
CA ASN A 237 -10.64 0.80 12.91
C ASN A 237 -10.42 -0.69 12.59
N TYR A 238 -10.47 -1.11 11.33
CA TYR A 238 -10.12 -2.48 10.95
C TYR A 238 -8.63 -2.73 11.21
N CYS A 239 -8.34 -3.83 11.90
CA CYS A 239 -6.99 -4.29 12.15
C CYS A 239 -6.85 -5.75 11.70
N GLU A 240 -6.00 -6.04 10.73
CA GLU A 240 -5.82 -7.39 10.18
C GLU A 240 -5.40 -8.40 11.23
N ALA A 241 -4.44 -8.02 12.10
CA ALA A 241 -3.95 -8.91 13.15
C ALA A 241 -5.05 -9.26 14.15
N ASP A 242 -5.80 -8.25 14.59
CA ASP A 242 -6.93 -8.44 15.50
C ASP A 242 -8.03 -9.27 14.84
N TYR A 243 -8.31 -8.98 13.56
CA TYR A 243 -9.32 -9.72 12.82
C TYR A 243 -9.01 -11.22 12.77
N LEU A 244 -7.78 -11.58 12.46
CA LEU A 244 -7.35 -12.99 12.40
C LEU A 244 -7.32 -13.63 13.78
N GLU A 245 -6.93 -12.91 14.81
CA GLU A 245 -6.94 -13.42 16.19
C GLU A 245 -8.36 -13.62 16.73
N LEU A 246 -9.27 -12.68 16.44
CA LEU A 246 -10.68 -12.74 16.85
C LEU A 246 -11.49 -13.73 16.02
N ASN A 247 -10.97 -14.17 14.87
CA ASN A 247 -11.59 -15.12 13.95
C ASN A 247 -10.61 -16.25 13.59
N PRO A 248 -10.32 -17.18 14.51
CA PRO A 248 -9.29 -18.21 14.30
C PRO A 248 -9.63 -19.18 13.16
N ASP A 249 -10.91 -19.39 12.83
CA ASP A 249 -11.36 -20.10 11.65
C ASP A 249 -10.86 -19.44 10.36
N ILE A 250 -10.89 -18.12 10.31
CA ILE A 250 -10.41 -17.34 9.15
C ILE A 250 -8.87 -17.35 9.12
N ALA A 251 -8.22 -17.23 10.26
CA ALA A 251 -6.76 -17.35 10.33
C ALA A 251 -6.28 -18.71 9.78
N ALA A 252 -6.97 -19.80 10.12
CA ALA A 252 -6.69 -21.12 9.57
C ALA A 252 -6.96 -21.21 8.06
N ALA A 253 -8.02 -20.59 7.57
CA ALA A 253 -8.37 -20.54 6.15
C ALA A 253 -7.37 -19.72 5.33
N VAL A 254 -6.90 -18.60 5.87
CA VAL A 254 -5.82 -17.78 5.27
C VAL A 254 -4.52 -18.59 5.21
N LYS A 255 -4.15 -19.31 6.30
CA LYS A 255 -2.97 -20.18 6.31
C LYS A 255 -3.05 -21.31 5.29
N LYS A 256 -4.24 -21.82 5.01
CA LYS A 256 -4.48 -22.85 3.98
C LYS A 256 -4.52 -22.28 2.54
N GLY A 257 -4.50 -20.96 2.37
CA GLY A 257 -4.64 -20.29 1.06
C GLY A 257 -6.09 -20.21 0.54
N THR A 258 -7.11 -20.51 1.37
CA THR A 258 -8.53 -20.34 1.01
C THR A 258 -8.87 -18.88 0.82
N TYR A 259 -8.33 -18.01 1.66
CA TYR A 259 -8.38 -16.56 1.52
C TYR A 259 -6.97 -16.00 1.43
N THR A 260 -6.79 -14.92 0.68
CA THR A 260 -5.48 -14.25 0.56
C THR A 260 -5.12 -13.46 1.81
N SER A 261 -6.12 -13.07 2.61
CA SER A 261 -5.96 -12.29 3.84
C SER A 261 -7.26 -12.26 4.64
N GLY A 262 -7.23 -11.79 5.87
CA GLY A 262 -8.41 -11.55 6.69
C GLY A 262 -9.30 -10.45 6.10
N ILE A 263 -8.70 -9.37 5.56
CA ILE A 263 -9.45 -8.32 4.89
C ILE A 263 -10.18 -8.84 3.64
N HIS A 264 -9.58 -9.77 2.90
CA HIS A 264 -10.25 -10.43 1.77
C HIS A 264 -11.52 -11.13 2.26
N HIS A 265 -11.41 -11.97 3.31
CA HIS A 265 -12.59 -12.61 3.89
C HIS A 265 -13.61 -11.58 4.40
N TYR A 266 -13.15 -10.53 5.12
CA TYR A 266 -14.02 -9.50 5.65
C TYR A 266 -14.87 -8.83 4.57
N LEU A 267 -14.24 -8.42 3.46
CA LEU A 267 -14.92 -7.74 2.36
C LEU A 267 -15.91 -8.65 1.62
N MET A 268 -15.57 -9.94 1.49
CA MET A 268 -16.41 -10.90 0.77
C MET A 268 -17.58 -11.40 1.62
N TYR A 269 -17.33 -11.69 2.88
CA TYR A 269 -18.25 -12.42 3.77
C TYR A 269 -18.37 -11.78 5.16
N GLY A 270 -17.25 -11.47 5.79
CA GLY A 270 -17.15 -11.10 7.19
C GLY A 270 -17.93 -9.86 7.57
N PHE A 271 -18.10 -8.90 6.65
CA PHE A 271 -18.98 -7.75 6.84
C PHE A 271 -20.45 -8.21 7.03
N ALA A 272 -20.93 -9.09 6.17
CA ALA A 272 -22.30 -9.62 6.26
C ALA A 272 -22.50 -10.56 7.47
N GLU A 273 -21.42 -11.21 7.90
CA GLU A 273 -21.40 -12.09 9.08
C GLU A 273 -21.24 -11.32 10.40
N ASN A 274 -21.08 -9.98 10.35
CA ASN A 274 -20.82 -9.13 11.51
C ASN A 274 -19.61 -9.59 12.33
N ARG A 275 -18.53 -10.04 11.64
CA ARG A 275 -17.30 -10.48 12.29
C ARG A 275 -16.63 -9.34 13.06
N LYS A 276 -16.07 -9.66 14.23
CA LYS A 276 -15.27 -8.69 14.99
C LYS A 276 -14.02 -8.32 14.22
N ILE A 277 -13.74 -7.02 14.10
CA ILE A 277 -12.70 -6.45 13.23
C ILE A 277 -11.48 -5.93 13.96
N ASN A 278 -11.62 -5.66 15.27
CA ASN A 278 -10.55 -5.21 16.14
C ASN A 278 -10.84 -5.62 17.58
N LYS A 279 -9.80 -5.65 18.38
CA LYS A 279 -9.93 -5.70 19.84
C LYS A 279 -10.31 -4.31 20.33
N LYS A 280 -11.42 -4.18 21.04
CA LYS A 280 -11.62 -2.94 21.83
C LYS A 280 -10.54 -2.93 22.90
N GLU A 281 -9.69 -1.89 22.91
CA GLU A 281 -8.90 -1.61 24.11
C GLU A 281 -9.91 -1.52 25.28
N SER A 282 -9.64 -2.25 26.35
CA SER A 282 -10.45 -2.12 27.57
C SER A 282 -10.25 -0.71 28.13
N ASP A 283 -11.25 -0.20 28.86
CA ASP A 283 -11.14 1.11 29.52
C ASP A 283 -9.92 1.18 30.45
N GLU A 284 -9.49 0.04 31.01
CA GLU A 284 -8.28 -0.06 31.83
C GLU A 284 -6.99 0.07 30.99
N GLU A 285 -6.92 -0.54 29.83
CA GLU A 285 -5.76 -0.40 28.92
C GLU A 285 -5.65 1.03 28.39
N LEU A 286 -6.81 1.65 28.05
CA LEU A 286 -6.86 3.05 27.63
C LEU A 286 -6.38 3.99 28.74
N LYS A 287 -6.85 3.78 29.97
CA LYS A 287 -6.41 4.56 31.16
C LYS A 287 -4.91 4.39 31.43
N ALA A 288 -4.38 3.17 31.32
CA ALA A 288 -2.96 2.89 31.49
C ALA A 288 -2.12 3.61 30.43
N ARG A 289 -2.57 3.61 29.17
CA ARG A 289 -1.91 4.28 28.06
C ARG A 289 -1.95 5.80 28.16
N ILE A 290 -3.09 6.36 28.59
CA ILE A 290 -3.21 7.79 28.89
C ILE A 290 -2.20 8.19 29.97
N LYS A 291 -2.13 7.45 31.08
CA LYS A 291 -1.19 7.70 32.18
C LYS A 291 0.28 7.60 31.73
N GLU A 292 0.61 6.67 30.86
CA GLU A 292 1.95 6.55 30.28
C GLU A 292 2.31 7.78 29.43
N LEU A 293 1.39 8.24 28.59
CA LEU A 293 1.57 9.43 27.76
C LEU A 293 1.69 10.71 28.59
N GLU A 294 0.89 10.86 29.63
CA GLU A 294 0.98 11.98 30.58
C GLU A 294 2.36 12.02 31.28
N ASN A 295 2.88 10.85 31.68
CA ASN A 295 4.22 10.73 32.27
C ASN A 295 5.32 11.12 31.28
N LYS A 296 5.19 10.73 30.00
CA LYS A 296 6.13 11.14 28.92
C LYS A 296 6.09 12.65 28.70
N ILE A 297 4.90 13.24 28.65
CA ILE A 297 4.71 14.68 28.50
C ILE A 297 5.34 15.45 29.69
N ASN A 298 5.15 14.98 30.92
CA ASN A 298 5.72 15.60 32.09
C ASN A 298 7.26 15.53 32.09
N LYS A 299 7.85 14.39 31.73
CA LYS A 299 9.31 14.26 31.55
C LYS A 299 9.86 15.24 30.52
N VAL A 300 9.15 15.43 29.39
CA VAL A 300 9.56 16.39 28.35
C VAL A 300 9.45 17.83 28.89
N LYS A 301 8.36 18.17 29.60
CA LYS A 301 8.20 19.49 30.21
C LYS A 301 9.29 19.82 31.22
N ASP A 302 9.74 18.82 32.01
CA ASP A 302 10.80 19.01 33.00
C ASP A 302 12.19 19.09 32.36
N ALA A 303 12.39 18.48 31.20
CA ALA A 303 13.64 18.56 30.44
C ALA A 303 13.82 19.88 29.67
N VAL A 304 12.75 20.68 29.53
CA VAL A 304 12.74 21.95 28.76
C VAL A 304 12.74 23.18 29.74
N LYS A 305 12.66 22.94 31.04
CA LYS A 305 12.88 23.96 32.06
C LYS A 305 14.35 24.09 32.43
#